data_846cd0026197c4f7f3e69a274737d904
#
_entry.id   846cd0026197c4f7f3e69a274737d904
#
_cell.length_a   1.000
_cell.length_b   1.000
_cell.length_c   1.000
_cell.angle_alpha   90.00
_cell.angle_beta   90.00
_cell.angle_gamma   90.00
#
_symmetry.space_group_name_H-M   'P 1'
#
loop_
_entity.id
_entity.type
_entity.pdbx_description
1 polymer ?
#
loop_
_entity_poly.entity_id
_entity_poly.type
_entity_poly.pdbx_seq_one_letter_code
_entity_poly.pdbx_strand_id
1 'polypeptide(L)'
;MNKVIVHAGDIFCIPLFMPKDDWKLKAKLSDKDLDKDFAFGRVIETSSSVLVEIFKMVGAAHSSITEIVNSGVLFSPLQIFWDGIIKKRWRIIGKTDCYDKYKHSNYESLRMIFGVDGDFRLRNFATQEETPITRKEFKHYEFSMVWFPIDLENRILKAINQPTCPYKQ
;
A
#
# COMPACT_ATOMS: atom_id res chain seq x y z
N MET A 1 0.27 20.13 18.49
CA MET A 1 0.73 18.97 17.67
C MET A 1 0.04 19.07 16.32
N ASN A 2 0.78 19.32 15.24
CA ASN A 2 0.17 19.39 13.91
C ASN A 2 -0.38 18.03 13.53
N LYS A 3 -1.68 17.96 13.29
CA LYS A 3 -2.37 16.74 12.83
C LYS A 3 -1.89 16.45 11.40
N VAL A 4 -1.38 15.25 11.15
CA VAL A 4 -1.04 14.80 9.80
C VAL A 4 -2.37 14.59 9.06
N ILE A 5 -2.56 15.29 7.96
CA ILE A 5 -3.70 15.13 7.07
C ILE A 5 -3.21 14.35 5.85
N VAL A 6 -3.93 13.32 5.47
CA VAL A 6 -3.59 12.43 4.35
C VAL A 6 -4.64 12.59 3.26
N HIS A 7 -4.20 12.74 2.02
CA HIS A 7 -5.07 12.95 0.86
C HIS A 7 -4.82 11.91 -0.23
N ALA A 8 -5.80 11.69 -1.08
CA ALA A 8 -5.60 10.91 -2.30
C ALA A 8 -4.50 11.54 -3.17
N GLY A 9 -3.62 10.70 -3.71
CA GLY A 9 -2.45 11.11 -4.47
C GLY A 9 -1.19 11.35 -3.64
N ASP A 10 -1.26 11.40 -2.31
CA ASP A 10 -0.08 11.53 -1.47
C ASP A 10 0.84 10.31 -1.64
N ILE A 11 2.13 10.58 -1.82
CA ILE A 11 3.20 9.58 -1.87
C ILE A 11 3.87 9.53 -0.51
N PHE A 12 4.05 8.33 0.02
CA PHE A 12 4.70 8.12 1.31
C PHE A 12 5.81 7.08 1.20
N CYS A 13 6.82 7.21 2.06
CA CYS A 13 7.90 6.25 2.18
C CYS A 13 7.71 5.32 3.39
N ILE A 14 8.04 4.05 3.19
CA ILE A 14 7.92 2.95 4.16
C ILE A 14 9.33 2.46 4.47
N PRO A 15 9.87 2.65 5.70
CA PRO A 15 11.22 2.24 6.03
C PRO A 15 11.35 0.72 6.06
N LEU A 16 12.38 0.18 5.37
CA LEU A 16 12.66 -1.25 5.33
C LEU A 16 13.65 -1.72 6.40
N PHE A 17 14.13 -0.80 7.23
CA PHE A 17 15.16 -0.98 8.26
C PHE A 17 14.65 -0.81 9.71
N MET A 18 13.36 -0.51 9.91
CA MET A 18 12.78 -0.32 11.24
C MET A 18 12.62 -1.64 11.98
N PRO A 19 12.58 -1.62 13.35
CA PRO A 19 12.34 -2.82 14.13
C PRO A 19 11.04 -3.53 13.72
N LYS A 20 11.13 -4.84 13.44
CA LYS A 20 10.00 -5.65 12.94
C LYS A 20 9.06 -6.12 14.07
N ASP A 21 9.53 -6.08 15.30
CA ASP A 21 8.81 -6.46 16.53
C ASP A 21 8.20 -5.26 17.26
N ASP A 22 8.31 -4.05 16.71
CA ASP A 22 7.78 -2.82 17.30
C ASP A 22 6.26 -2.68 17.09
N TRP A 23 5.50 -3.64 17.60
CA TRP A 23 4.04 -3.66 17.48
C TRP A 23 3.33 -2.41 18.05
N LYS A 24 3.98 -1.68 18.96
CA LYS A 24 3.48 -0.39 19.50
C LYS A 24 3.82 0.81 18.63
N LEU A 25 4.50 0.61 17.52
CA LEU A 25 4.97 1.66 16.61
C LEU A 25 5.74 2.79 17.33
N LYS A 26 6.58 2.43 18.32
CA LYS A 26 7.39 3.39 19.07
C LYS A 26 8.50 3.97 18.23
N ALA A 27 9.11 3.16 17.37
CA ALA A 27 10.16 3.60 16.47
C ALA A 27 9.57 4.55 15.42
N LYS A 28 10.15 5.75 15.34
CA LYS A 28 9.77 6.81 14.42
C LYS A 28 10.89 7.07 13.46
N LEU A 29 10.53 7.42 12.23
CA LEU A 29 11.49 7.84 11.23
C LEU A 29 12.14 9.17 11.65
N SER A 30 13.46 9.25 11.56
CA SER A 30 14.26 10.45 11.80
C SER A 30 14.81 11.03 10.49
N ASP A 31 15.25 12.29 10.51
CA ASP A 31 15.86 12.91 9.32
C ASP A 31 17.21 12.28 8.96
N LYS A 32 17.88 11.63 9.91
CA LYS A 32 19.15 10.90 9.68
C LYS A 32 18.96 9.60 8.88
N ASP A 33 17.72 9.14 8.74
CA ASP A 33 17.40 7.88 8.09
C ASP A 33 17.00 8.05 6.61
N LEU A 34 16.90 9.30 6.11
CA LEU A 34 16.31 9.60 4.79
C LEU A 34 17.09 9.05 3.60
N ASP A 35 18.38 8.76 3.78
CA ASP A 35 19.25 8.15 2.76
C ASP A 35 19.24 6.61 2.77
N LYS A 36 18.51 6.00 3.70
CA LYS A 36 18.36 4.53 3.77
C LYS A 36 17.33 4.03 2.77
N ASP A 37 17.18 2.69 2.70
CA ASP A 37 16.24 2.04 1.79
C ASP A 37 14.79 2.11 2.29
N PHE A 38 13.95 2.68 1.45
CA PHE A 38 12.49 2.74 1.61
C PHE A 38 11.80 2.04 0.46
N ALA A 39 10.67 1.43 0.74
CA ALA A 39 9.62 1.22 -0.24
C ALA A 39 8.72 2.44 -0.30
N PHE A 40 7.90 2.53 -1.35
CA PHE A 40 7.03 3.68 -1.58
C PHE A 40 5.59 3.24 -1.81
N GLY A 41 4.66 4.06 -1.35
CA GLY A 41 3.25 3.86 -1.61
C GLY A 41 2.55 5.15 -2.00
N ARG A 42 1.39 5.02 -2.66
CA ARG A 42 0.49 6.12 -2.98
C ARG A 42 -0.88 5.87 -2.35
N VAL A 43 -1.45 6.91 -1.78
CA VAL A 43 -2.82 6.91 -1.27
C VAL A 43 -3.77 7.00 -2.46
N ILE A 44 -4.63 5.99 -2.61
CA ILE A 44 -5.69 5.97 -3.64
C ILE A 44 -6.94 6.67 -3.11
N GLU A 45 -7.35 6.29 -1.89
CA GLU A 45 -8.57 6.79 -1.27
C GLU A 45 -8.47 6.75 0.24
N THR A 46 -9.16 7.67 0.90
CA THR A 46 -9.25 7.76 2.36
C THR A 46 -10.71 7.63 2.80
N SER A 47 -10.96 6.69 3.71
CA SER A 47 -12.27 6.47 4.33
C SER A 47 -12.09 6.01 5.78
N SER A 48 -12.74 4.95 6.22
CA SER A 48 -12.47 4.29 7.52
C SER A 48 -11.07 3.68 7.61
N SER A 49 -10.50 3.28 6.48
CA SER A 49 -9.11 2.87 6.28
C SER A 49 -8.49 3.66 5.12
N VAL A 50 -7.20 3.49 4.87
CA VAL A 50 -6.51 4.09 3.73
C VAL A 50 -6.30 3.02 2.67
N LEU A 51 -6.90 3.21 1.49
CA LEU A 51 -6.62 2.37 0.32
C LEU A 51 -5.33 2.88 -0.33
N VAL A 52 -4.37 1.99 -0.54
CA VAL A 52 -3.05 2.33 -1.09
C VAL A 52 -2.59 1.34 -2.14
N GLU A 53 -1.69 1.79 -2.99
CA GLU A 53 -0.85 0.93 -3.82
C GLU A 53 0.61 1.07 -3.40
N ILE A 54 1.37 -0.01 -3.55
CA ILE A 54 2.80 -0.07 -3.22
C ILE A 54 3.59 -0.25 -4.50
N PHE A 55 4.63 0.56 -4.69
CA PHE A 55 5.46 0.55 -5.89
C PHE A 55 6.64 -0.44 -5.77
N LYS A 56 7.18 -0.83 -6.93
CA LYS A 56 8.33 -1.77 -7.01
C LYS A 56 9.65 -1.14 -6.61
N MET A 57 9.76 0.19 -6.75
CA MET A 57 11.00 0.92 -6.46
C MET A 57 11.36 0.82 -4.98
N VAL A 58 12.66 0.63 -4.73
CA VAL A 58 13.29 0.78 -3.42
C VAL A 58 14.38 1.84 -3.56
N GLY A 59 14.48 2.76 -2.60
CA GLY A 59 15.47 3.83 -2.63
C GLY A 59 15.36 4.80 -1.46
N ALA A 60 16.11 5.89 -1.52
CA ALA A 60 16.11 6.92 -0.50
C ALA A 60 14.79 7.71 -0.46
N ALA A 61 14.45 8.28 0.69
CA ALA A 61 13.18 9.02 0.87
C ALA A 61 13.04 10.25 -0.04
N HIS A 62 14.12 10.76 -0.59
CA HIS A 62 14.14 11.90 -1.53
C HIS A 62 14.12 11.46 -3.01
N SER A 63 13.87 10.18 -3.30
CA SER A 63 13.72 9.68 -4.67
C SER A 63 12.62 10.42 -5.44
N SER A 64 12.80 10.54 -6.76
CA SER A 64 11.87 11.25 -7.64
C SER A 64 10.48 10.59 -7.63
N ILE A 65 9.44 11.39 -7.41
CA ILE A 65 8.03 10.92 -7.48
C ILE A 65 7.72 10.27 -8.83
N THR A 66 8.23 10.84 -9.92
CA THR A 66 8.05 10.28 -11.27
C THR A 66 8.69 8.90 -11.41
N GLU A 67 9.91 8.71 -10.90
CA GLU A 67 10.59 7.41 -10.94
C GLU A 67 9.86 6.38 -10.08
N ILE A 68 9.41 6.78 -8.88
CA ILE A 68 8.62 5.92 -7.99
C ILE A 68 7.37 5.40 -8.73
N VAL A 69 6.57 6.30 -9.29
CA VAL A 69 5.32 5.94 -9.98
C VAL A 69 5.58 5.08 -11.22
N ASN A 70 6.60 5.42 -12.02
CA ASN A 70 6.96 4.69 -13.24
C ASN A 70 7.54 3.29 -12.96
N SER A 71 7.96 2.99 -11.73
CA SER A 71 8.45 1.65 -11.38
C SER A 71 7.36 0.57 -11.42
N GLY A 72 6.10 1.00 -11.47
CA GLY A 72 4.94 0.11 -11.44
C GLY A 72 4.63 -0.43 -10.05
N VAL A 73 3.44 -1.02 -9.90
CA VAL A 73 2.97 -1.54 -8.60
C VAL A 73 3.56 -2.90 -8.27
N LEU A 74 3.85 -3.12 -6.99
CA LEU A 74 4.46 -4.36 -6.48
C LEU A 74 3.42 -5.49 -6.36
N PHE A 75 2.21 -5.16 -5.89
CA PHE A 75 1.06 -6.06 -5.80
C PHE A 75 -0.25 -5.25 -5.86
N SER A 76 -1.38 -5.92 -5.97
CA SER A 76 -2.69 -5.26 -6.02
C SER A 76 -2.89 -4.29 -4.86
N PRO A 77 -3.65 -3.20 -5.05
CA PRO A 77 -3.97 -2.26 -3.97
C PRO A 77 -4.52 -2.95 -2.74
N LEU A 78 -4.23 -2.40 -1.57
CA LEU A 78 -4.62 -2.94 -0.28
C LEU A 78 -5.02 -1.84 0.71
N GLN A 79 -5.67 -2.23 1.80
CA GLN A 79 -6.08 -1.30 2.85
C GLN A 79 -5.09 -1.32 4.00
N ILE A 80 -4.78 -0.14 4.56
CA ILE A 80 -3.87 0.02 5.68
C ILE A 80 -4.51 0.79 6.83
N PHE A 81 -4.01 0.58 8.04
CA PHE A 81 -4.29 1.47 9.16
C PHE A 81 -3.54 2.79 9.03
N TRP A 82 -4.17 3.87 9.48
CA TRP A 82 -3.59 5.22 9.53
C TRP A 82 -2.31 5.31 10.37
N ASP A 83 -2.13 4.39 11.31
CA ASP A 83 -1.12 4.45 12.35
C ASP A 83 0.31 4.59 11.83
N GLY A 84 0.63 3.95 10.72
CA GLY A 84 1.97 4.05 10.11
C GLY A 84 2.34 5.50 9.80
N ILE A 85 1.41 6.26 9.24
CA ILE A 85 1.61 7.67 8.87
C ILE A 85 1.42 8.60 10.07
N ILE A 86 0.32 8.44 10.82
CA ILE A 86 -0.02 9.35 11.94
C ILE A 86 1.01 9.28 13.05
N LYS A 87 1.53 8.09 13.36
CA LYS A 87 2.57 7.89 14.38
C LYS A 87 3.98 8.19 13.87
N LYS A 88 4.11 8.71 12.63
CA LYS A 88 5.39 9.14 12.02
C LYS A 88 6.42 8.00 11.85
N ARG A 89 5.95 6.78 11.72
CA ARG A 89 6.77 5.65 11.30
C ARG A 89 6.99 5.69 9.78
N TRP A 90 5.99 6.10 9.03
CA TRP A 90 6.03 6.40 7.61
C TRP A 90 5.89 7.90 7.40
N ARG A 91 6.47 8.43 6.32
CA ARG A 91 6.46 9.87 6.04
C ARG A 91 5.88 10.14 4.65
N ILE A 92 4.98 11.11 4.55
CA ILE A 92 4.56 11.66 3.25
C ILE A 92 5.74 12.47 2.70
N ILE A 93 6.16 12.16 1.47
CA ILE A 93 7.33 12.74 0.80
C ILE A 93 6.96 13.59 -0.41
N GLY A 94 5.71 13.53 -0.86
CA GLY A 94 5.23 14.31 -1.99
C GLY A 94 3.82 13.92 -2.39
N LYS A 95 3.43 14.31 -3.59
CA LYS A 95 2.10 14.07 -4.15
C LYS A 95 2.17 13.86 -5.66
N THR A 96 1.30 13.03 -6.20
CA THR A 96 1.06 12.94 -7.64
C THR A 96 0.21 14.14 -8.06
N ASP A 97 0.70 14.96 -8.99
CA ASP A 97 -0.03 16.11 -9.49
C ASP A 97 -1.31 15.68 -10.23
N CYS A 98 -2.38 16.44 -10.02
CA CYS A 98 -3.69 16.18 -10.65
C CYS A 98 -4.14 14.72 -10.52
N TYR A 99 -3.90 14.12 -9.34
CA TYR A 99 -4.21 12.70 -9.13
C TYR A 99 -5.69 12.40 -9.35
N ASP A 100 -5.93 11.40 -10.18
CA ASP A 100 -7.25 10.80 -10.46
C ASP A 100 -7.11 9.27 -10.33
N LYS A 101 -7.80 8.69 -9.36
CA LYS A 101 -7.69 7.25 -9.05
C LYS A 101 -8.09 6.34 -10.22
N TYR A 102 -9.00 6.77 -11.07
CA TYR A 102 -9.42 6.00 -12.25
C TYR A 102 -8.34 5.94 -13.33
N LYS A 103 -7.62 7.05 -13.52
CA LYS A 103 -6.57 7.16 -14.53
C LYS A 103 -5.22 6.62 -14.06
N HIS A 104 -4.88 6.85 -12.77
CA HIS A 104 -3.54 6.61 -12.26
C HIS A 104 -3.39 5.31 -11.46
N SER A 105 -4.49 4.74 -10.95
CA SER A 105 -4.45 3.55 -10.08
C SER A 105 -5.43 2.45 -10.53
N ASN A 106 -5.93 2.54 -11.76
CA ASN A 106 -6.85 1.54 -12.34
C ASN A 106 -8.03 1.17 -11.42
N TYR A 107 -8.58 2.18 -10.73
CA TYR A 107 -9.58 2.00 -9.67
C TYR A 107 -10.85 1.30 -10.16
N GLU A 108 -11.24 1.49 -11.42
CA GLU A 108 -12.41 0.88 -12.02
C GLU A 108 -12.35 -0.66 -12.03
N SER A 109 -11.15 -1.21 -12.18
CA SER A 109 -10.94 -2.67 -12.19
C SER A 109 -10.61 -3.25 -10.81
N LEU A 110 -10.47 -2.41 -9.77
CA LEU A 110 -10.10 -2.86 -8.43
C LEU A 110 -11.18 -3.73 -7.80
N ARG A 111 -10.80 -4.95 -7.44
CA ARG A 111 -11.65 -5.92 -6.76
C ARG A 111 -10.93 -6.52 -5.58
N MET A 112 -11.67 -6.75 -4.49
CA MET A 112 -11.17 -7.44 -3.30
C MET A 112 -12.19 -8.47 -2.81
N ILE A 113 -11.67 -9.49 -2.10
CA ILE A 113 -12.49 -10.55 -1.50
C ILE A 113 -13.00 -10.06 -0.16
N PHE A 114 -14.30 -10.16 0.04
CA PHE A 114 -15.02 -9.91 1.29
C PHE A 114 -15.72 -11.16 1.77
N GLY A 115 -16.08 -11.17 3.05
CA GLY A 115 -16.93 -12.22 3.62
C GLY A 115 -16.18 -13.18 4.52
N VAL A 116 -16.85 -14.26 4.85
CA VAL A 116 -16.40 -15.31 5.76
C VAL A 116 -16.49 -16.67 5.07
N ASP A 117 -15.94 -17.69 5.71
CA ASP A 117 -15.97 -19.05 5.16
C ASP A 117 -17.41 -19.51 4.87
N GLY A 118 -17.63 -19.94 3.64
CA GLY A 118 -18.95 -20.32 3.13
C GLY A 118 -19.69 -19.21 2.37
N ASP A 119 -19.33 -17.93 2.53
CA ASP A 119 -19.94 -16.79 1.81
C ASP A 119 -18.90 -15.74 1.45
N PHE A 120 -17.94 -16.12 0.62
CA PHE A 120 -16.98 -15.16 0.06
C PHE A 120 -17.54 -14.50 -1.18
N ARG A 121 -17.32 -13.17 -1.28
CA ARG A 121 -17.74 -12.33 -2.40
C ARG A 121 -16.59 -11.50 -2.91
N LEU A 122 -16.54 -11.32 -4.20
CA LEU A 122 -15.64 -10.40 -4.87
C LEU A 122 -16.40 -9.08 -5.09
N ARG A 123 -15.94 -7.99 -4.45
CA ARG A 123 -16.54 -6.67 -4.60
C ARG A 123 -15.68 -5.80 -5.52
N ASN A 124 -16.31 -5.16 -6.49
CA ASN A 124 -15.72 -4.08 -7.26
C ASN A 124 -15.78 -2.78 -6.44
N PHE A 125 -14.65 -2.09 -6.29
CA PHE A 125 -14.58 -0.86 -5.48
C PHE A 125 -15.25 0.34 -6.14
N ALA A 126 -15.25 0.41 -7.47
CA ALA A 126 -15.87 1.53 -8.20
C ALA A 126 -17.39 1.42 -8.26
N THR A 127 -17.92 0.23 -8.58
CA THR A 127 -19.36 0.02 -8.79
C THR A 127 -20.09 -0.49 -7.54
N GLN A 128 -19.33 -1.00 -6.54
CA GLN A 128 -19.85 -1.69 -5.35
C GLN A 128 -20.62 -2.99 -5.65
N GLU A 129 -20.54 -3.47 -6.87
CA GLU A 129 -21.12 -4.76 -7.25
C GLU A 129 -20.38 -5.92 -6.61
N GLU A 130 -21.13 -6.90 -6.13
CA GLU A 130 -20.60 -8.12 -5.51
C GLU A 130 -21.00 -9.36 -6.31
N THR A 131 -20.02 -10.24 -6.52
CA THR A 131 -20.23 -11.54 -7.15
C THR A 131 -19.68 -12.66 -6.25
N PRO A 132 -20.33 -13.82 -6.18
CA PRO A 132 -19.76 -14.98 -5.48
C PRO A 132 -18.38 -15.33 -6.04
N ILE A 133 -17.46 -15.75 -5.18
CA ILE A 133 -16.12 -16.19 -5.59
C ILE A 133 -15.78 -17.54 -4.92
N THR A 134 -15.08 -18.39 -5.66
CA THR A 134 -14.62 -19.69 -5.17
C THR A 134 -13.20 -19.62 -4.62
N ARG A 135 -12.82 -20.52 -3.70
CA ARG A 135 -11.47 -20.59 -3.13
C ARG A 135 -10.37 -20.78 -4.19
N LYS A 136 -10.68 -21.36 -5.36
CA LYS A 136 -9.72 -21.55 -6.46
C LYS A 136 -9.27 -20.20 -7.07
N GLU A 137 -10.11 -19.18 -6.99
CA GLU A 137 -9.89 -17.87 -7.56
C GLU A 137 -9.18 -16.92 -6.58
N PHE A 138 -9.09 -17.25 -5.28
CA PHE A 138 -8.49 -16.39 -4.25
C PHE A 138 -7.08 -15.91 -4.58
N LYS A 139 -6.29 -16.73 -5.27
CA LYS A 139 -4.92 -16.40 -5.67
C LYS A 139 -4.78 -15.18 -6.59
N HIS A 140 -5.89 -14.71 -7.18
CA HIS A 140 -5.91 -13.59 -8.12
C HIS A 140 -6.30 -12.26 -7.47
N TYR A 141 -6.77 -12.28 -6.24
CA TYR A 141 -7.32 -11.08 -5.58
C TYR A 141 -6.81 -10.93 -4.16
N GLU A 142 -6.77 -9.68 -3.69
CA GLU A 142 -6.49 -9.38 -2.29
C GLU A 142 -7.76 -9.56 -1.46
N PHE A 143 -7.58 -9.97 -0.20
CA PHE A 143 -8.65 -9.90 0.78
C PHE A 143 -8.82 -8.46 1.26
N SER A 144 -10.07 -8.04 1.46
CA SER A 144 -10.39 -6.77 2.09
C SER A 144 -10.11 -6.85 3.59
N MET A 145 -8.84 -6.78 3.90
CA MET A 145 -8.32 -6.72 5.26
C MET A 145 -7.45 -5.48 5.43
N VAL A 146 -7.44 -4.92 6.63
CA VAL A 146 -6.64 -3.72 6.92
C VAL A 146 -5.30 -4.16 7.49
N TRP A 147 -4.22 -3.88 6.77
CA TRP A 147 -2.86 -4.24 7.15
C TRP A 147 -2.31 -3.33 8.25
N PHE A 148 -1.74 -3.92 9.28
CA PHE A 148 -0.92 -3.18 10.23
C PHE A 148 0.42 -2.78 9.61
N PRO A 149 1.05 -1.66 10.04
CA PRO A 149 2.28 -1.18 9.43
C PRO A 149 3.39 -2.21 9.38
N ILE A 150 3.64 -2.94 10.46
CA ILE A 150 4.71 -3.94 10.53
C ILE A 150 4.43 -5.14 9.62
N ASP A 151 3.19 -5.58 9.54
CA ASP A 151 2.81 -6.70 8.68
C ASP A 151 3.00 -6.33 7.20
N LEU A 152 2.65 -5.11 6.82
CA LEU A 152 2.90 -4.62 5.46
C LEU A 152 4.41 -4.48 5.17
N GLU A 153 5.19 -3.92 6.09
CA GLU A 153 6.66 -3.85 5.96
C GLU A 153 7.28 -5.23 5.73
N ASN A 154 6.86 -6.23 6.52
CA ASN A 154 7.32 -7.61 6.36
C ASN A 154 6.89 -8.23 5.02
N ARG A 155 5.67 -7.96 4.57
CA ARG A 155 5.17 -8.40 3.27
C ARG A 155 5.98 -7.80 2.12
N ILE A 156 6.27 -6.51 2.18
CA ILE A 156 7.08 -5.82 1.18
C ILE A 156 8.49 -6.43 1.13
N LEU A 157 9.15 -6.57 2.29
CA LEU A 157 10.48 -7.19 2.36
C LEU A 157 10.51 -8.58 1.74
N LYS A 158 9.48 -9.39 2.01
CA LYS A 158 9.36 -10.71 1.40
C LYS A 158 9.19 -10.63 -0.11
N ALA A 159 8.39 -9.70 -0.61
CA ALA A 159 8.12 -9.56 -2.04
C ALA A 159 9.35 -9.09 -2.83
N ILE A 160 10.13 -8.13 -2.31
CA ILE A 160 11.32 -7.61 -2.99
C ILE A 160 12.51 -8.58 -2.96
N ASN A 161 12.58 -9.45 -1.95
CA ASN A 161 13.67 -10.46 -1.81
C ASN A 161 13.35 -11.78 -2.53
N GLN A 162 12.13 -11.97 -3.03
CA GLN A 162 11.80 -13.12 -3.86
C GLN A 162 12.28 -12.87 -5.30
N PRO A 163 12.96 -13.85 -5.95
CA PRO A 163 13.19 -13.78 -7.37
C PRO A 163 11.82 -13.65 -8.04
N THR A 164 11.67 -12.65 -8.89
CA THR A 164 10.45 -12.42 -9.66
C THR A 164 10.11 -13.69 -10.43
N CYS A 165 9.13 -14.44 -9.96
CA CYS A 165 8.54 -15.49 -10.78
C CYS A 165 7.87 -14.77 -11.95
N PRO A 166 8.30 -14.98 -13.21
CA PRO A 166 7.64 -14.32 -14.33
C PRO A 166 6.20 -14.80 -14.34
N TYR A 167 5.26 -13.86 -14.15
CA TYR A 167 3.85 -14.13 -14.41
C TYR A 167 3.77 -14.60 -15.87
N LYS A 168 3.51 -15.89 -16.06
CA LYS A 168 3.08 -16.36 -17.36
C LYS A 168 1.77 -15.64 -17.69
N GLN A 169 1.83 -14.81 -18.71
CA GLN A 169 0.68 -14.20 -19.36
C GLN A 169 -0.27 -15.28 -19.88
#